data_ea2fb538c7090fe569ca7f4a713c8b71
#
_entry.id   ea2fb538c7090fe569ca7f4a713c8b71
#
_cell.length_a   1.000
_cell.length_b   1.000
_cell.length_c   1.000
_cell.angle_alpha   90.00
_cell.angle_beta   90.00
_cell.angle_gamma   90.00
#
_symmetry.space_group_name_H-M   'P 1'
#
loop_
_entity.id
_entity.type
_entity.pdbx_description
1 polymer ?
#
loop_
_entity_poly.entity_id
_entity_poly.type
_entity_poly.pdbx_seq_one_letter_code
_entity_poly.pdbx_strand_id
1 'polypeptide(L)'
;WVLQVMPLFFIVGGFANAVSWTRTVNRGGRWADWVANRMRRLLAPAIGLLAVWLVVVAVAQPFLDPRLVHGGHRLVTKPLWFLGVYLVITAMTPLLVRLQTRLGIWAVVPWAVAAVAVDVLRFNDHDTALASLNFVFVWAALTQVGMSWDRLVANRDRWWMLAGGGYLALGL
;
A
#
# COMPACT_ATOMS: atom_id res chain seq x y z
N TRP A 1 12.76 9.74 -11.85
CA TRP A 1 12.10 8.43 -12.00
C TRP A 1 12.45 7.46 -10.87
N VAL A 2 13.54 7.66 -10.12
CA VAL A 2 14.05 6.71 -9.13
C VAL A 2 13.28 6.74 -7.81
N LEU A 3 12.63 7.83 -7.45
CA LEU A 3 11.82 7.95 -6.24
C LEU A 3 10.33 7.97 -6.58
N GLN A 4 9.79 6.81 -6.84
CA GLN A 4 8.34 6.68 -6.83
C GLN A 4 7.84 6.90 -5.39
N VAL A 5 7.03 7.92 -5.18
CA VAL A 5 6.47 8.28 -3.86
C VAL A 5 5.65 7.14 -3.25
N MET A 6 5.07 6.29 -4.09
CA MET A 6 4.20 5.18 -3.66
C MET A 6 4.89 4.15 -2.74
N PRO A 7 6.06 3.57 -3.08
CA PRO A 7 6.76 2.64 -2.18
C PRO A 7 7.07 3.26 -0.81
N LEU A 8 7.54 4.52 -0.79
CA LEU A 8 7.81 5.24 0.44
C LEU A 8 6.53 5.42 1.29
N PHE A 9 5.41 5.70 0.63
CA PHE A 9 4.13 5.84 1.32
C PHE A 9 3.72 4.54 2.03
N PHE A 10 3.92 3.37 1.41
CA PHE A 10 3.63 2.07 2.04
C PHE A 10 4.61 1.74 3.16
N ILE A 11 5.88 2.07 3.01
CA ILE A 11 6.90 1.87 4.06
C ILE A 11 6.55 2.74 5.28
N VAL A 12 6.35 4.04 5.10
CA VAL A 12 5.98 4.97 6.19
C VAL A 12 4.61 4.60 6.77
N GLY A 13 3.65 4.25 5.90
CA GLY A 13 2.33 3.79 6.29
C GLY A 13 2.37 2.51 7.13
N GLY A 14 3.27 1.59 6.80
CA GLY A 14 3.50 0.35 7.54
C GLY A 14 3.95 0.62 8.98
N PHE A 15 4.97 1.45 9.14
CA PHE A 15 5.45 1.89 10.45
C PHE A 15 4.32 2.56 11.26
N ALA A 16 3.65 3.56 10.66
CA ALA A 16 2.58 4.30 11.32
C ALA A 16 1.37 3.42 11.71
N ASN A 17 1.04 2.44 10.86
CA ASN A 17 -0.02 1.48 11.14
C ASN A 17 0.36 0.55 12.30
N ALA A 18 1.58 0.01 12.32
CA ALA A 18 2.06 -0.86 13.40
C ALA A 18 2.04 -0.13 14.75
N VAL A 19 2.60 1.07 14.83
CA VAL A 19 2.62 1.88 16.05
C VAL A 19 1.19 2.22 16.52
N SER A 20 0.33 2.66 15.60
CA SER A 20 -1.05 3.04 15.92
C SER A 20 -1.87 1.83 16.39
N TRP A 21 -1.74 0.69 15.71
CA TRP A 21 -2.43 -0.54 16.09
C TRP A 21 -1.99 -1.06 17.46
N THR A 22 -0.68 -1.14 17.70
CA THR A 22 -0.13 -1.58 18.99
C THR A 22 -0.62 -0.70 20.14
N ARG A 23 -0.66 0.61 19.96
CA ARG A 23 -1.23 1.54 20.95
C ARG A 23 -2.72 1.28 21.19
N THR A 24 -3.48 0.95 20.15
CA THR A 24 -4.91 0.65 20.28
C THR A 24 -5.14 -0.63 21.07
N VAL A 25 -4.38 -1.68 20.78
CA VAL A 25 -4.46 -2.95 21.51
C VAL A 25 -4.10 -2.77 22.99
N ASN A 26 -3.03 -2.03 23.28
CA ASN A 26 -2.59 -1.76 24.65
C ASN A 26 -3.61 -0.97 25.48
N ARG A 27 -4.53 -0.26 24.82
CA ARG A 27 -5.65 0.47 25.45
C ARG A 27 -6.95 -0.33 25.46
N GLY A 28 -6.93 -1.61 25.08
CA GLY A 28 -8.13 -2.45 25.00
C GLY A 28 -9.05 -2.13 23.84
N GLY A 29 -8.59 -1.35 22.83
CA GLY A 29 -9.37 -0.96 21.67
C GLY A 29 -9.60 -2.13 20.70
N ARG A 30 -10.74 -2.09 19.97
CA ARG A 30 -11.14 -3.12 19.00
C ARG A 30 -10.60 -2.82 17.62
N TRP A 31 -10.29 -3.87 16.86
CA TRP A 31 -9.84 -3.75 15.47
C TRP A 31 -10.83 -3.02 14.57
N ALA A 32 -12.13 -3.33 14.70
CA ALA A 32 -13.17 -2.72 13.87
C ALA A 32 -13.22 -1.19 14.03
N ASP A 33 -13.11 -0.69 15.26
CA ASP A 33 -13.14 0.76 15.55
C ASP A 33 -11.88 1.44 15.01
N TRP A 34 -10.72 0.79 15.17
CA TRP A 34 -9.46 1.29 14.67
C TRP A 34 -9.45 1.38 13.14
N VAL A 35 -9.88 0.32 12.43
CA VAL A 35 -9.98 0.29 10.97
C VAL A 35 -10.99 1.34 10.48
N ALA A 36 -12.18 1.40 11.07
CA ALA A 36 -13.22 2.35 10.68
C ALA A 36 -12.72 3.80 10.78
N ASN A 37 -12.06 4.16 11.88
CA ASN A 37 -11.49 5.49 12.06
C ASN A 37 -10.39 5.80 11.03
N ARG A 38 -9.57 4.82 10.71
CA ARG A 38 -8.51 4.96 9.71
C ARG A 38 -9.10 5.12 8.31
N MET A 39 -10.07 4.28 7.96
CA MET A 39 -10.78 4.38 6.68
C MET A 39 -11.48 5.72 6.49
N ARG A 40 -12.17 6.22 7.50
CA ARG A 40 -12.81 7.55 7.42
C ARG A 40 -11.81 8.65 7.11
N ARG A 41 -10.65 8.66 7.78
CA ARG A 41 -9.59 9.67 7.55
C ARG A 41 -8.98 9.59 6.16
N LEU A 42 -8.88 8.40 5.58
CA LEU A 42 -8.33 8.18 4.25
C LEU A 42 -9.35 8.44 3.14
N LEU A 43 -10.60 8.04 3.36
CA LEU A 43 -11.67 8.19 2.37
C LEU A 43 -12.23 9.62 2.32
N ALA A 44 -12.27 10.34 3.43
CA ALA A 44 -12.83 11.68 3.48
C ALA A 44 -12.22 12.65 2.44
N PRO A 45 -10.88 12.78 2.32
CA PRO A 45 -10.29 13.65 1.29
C PRO A 45 -10.52 13.11 -0.13
N ALA A 46 -10.55 11.79 -0.33
CA ALA A 46 -10.79 11.18 -1.63
C ALA A 46 -12.24 11.40 -2.08
N ILE A 47 -13.21 11.24 -1.18
CA ILE A 47 -14.63 11.54 -1.44
C ILE A 47 -14.81 13.03 -1.72
N GLY A 48 -14.16 13.90 -0.95
CA GLY A 48 -14.17 15.34 -1.19
C GLY A 48 -13.65 15.71 -2.58
N LEU A 49 -12.52 15.14 -2.99
CA LEU A 49 -11.96 15.33 -4.32
C LEU A 49 -12.92 14.86 -5.42
N LEU A 50 -13.52 13.67 -5.25
CA LEU A 50 -14.49 13.14 -6.21
C LEU A 50 -15.74 14.01 -6.29
N ALA A 51 -16.26 14.49 -5.16
CA ALA A 51 -17.42 15.38 -5.13
C ALA A 51 -17.14 16.69 -5.87
N VAL A 52 -16.00 17.32 -5.58
CA VAL A 52 -15.56 18.54 -6.29
C VAL A 52 -15.42 18.25 -7.79
N TRP A 53 -14.79 17.13 -8.16
CA TRP A 53 -14.65 16.77 -9.56
C TRP A 53 -15.99 16.57 -10.27
N LEU A 54 -16.95 15.91 -9.63
CA LEU A 54 -18.30 15.73 -10.19
C LEU A 54 -19.01 17.08 -10.42
N VAL A 55 -18.88 18.01 -9.47
CA VAL A 55 -19.43 19.36 -9.64
C VAL A 55 -18.76 20.10 -10.79
N VAL A 56 -17.42 20.03 -10.88
CA VAL A 56 -16.67 20.64 -12.00
C VAL A 56 -17.11 20.08 -13.33
N VAL A 57 -17.25 18.76 -13.44
CA VAL A 57 -17.72 18.12 -14.68
C VAL A 57 -19.15 18.56 -15.00
N ALA A 58 -20.06 18.53 -14.03
CA ALA A 58 -21.46 18.91 -14.25
C ALA A 58 -21.61 20.35 -14.77
N VAL A 59 -20.80 21.27 -14.23
CA VAL A 59 -20.85 22.69 -14.63
C VAL A 59 -20.10 22.95 -15.94
N ALA A 60 -18.97 22.30 -16.15
CA ALA A 60 -18.09 22.58 -17.27
C ALA A 60 -18.40 21.74 -18.53
N GLN A 61 -19.11 20.62 -18.38
CA GLN A 61 -19.46 19.73 -19.51
C GLN A 61 -20.08 20.43 -20.71
N PRO A 62 -20.98 21.46 -20.57
CA PRO A 62 -21.54 22.15 -21.72
C PRO A 62 -20.54 23.02 -22.50
N PHE A 63 -19.41 23.36 -21.86
CA PHE A 63 -18.41 24.31 -22.37
C PHE A 63 -17.08 23.66 -22.78
N LEU A 64 -16.87 22.38 -22.40
CA LEU A 64 -15.60 21.69 -22.61
C LEU A 64 -15.68 20.62 -23.68
N ASP A 65 -14.59 20.46 -24.43
CA ASP A 65 -14.41 19.33 -25.34
C ASP A 65 -14.53 18.01 -24.53
N PRO A 66 -15.34 17.03 -25.01
CA PRO A 66 -15.48 15.72 -24.38
C PRO A 66 -14.14 15.01 -24.13
N ARG A 67 -13.11 15.27 -24.93
CA ARG A 67 -11.76 14.72 -24.77
C ARG A 67 -11.08 15.23 -23.50
N LEU A 68 -11.28 16.49 -23.15
CA LEU A 68 -10.74 17.09 -21.90
C LEU A 68 -11.42 16.49 -20.66
N VAL A 69 -12.73 16.27 -20.73
CA VAL A 69 -13.49 15.63 -19.63
C VAL A 69 -13.01 14.19 -19.42
N HIS A 70 -12.82 13.41 -20.49
CA HIS A 70 -12.28 12.05 -20.40
C HIS A 70 -10.84 12.02 -19.87
N GLY A 71 -9.99 12.96 -20.29
CA GLY A 71 -8.64 13.11 -19.77
C GLY A 71 -8.62 13.40 -18.26
N GLY A 72 -9.46 14.32 -17.83
CA GLY A 72 -9.63 14.67 -16.41
C GLY A 72 -10.16 13.50 -15.56
N HIS A 73 -11.11 12.74 -16.06
CA HIS A 73 -11.62 11.53 -15.41
C HIS A 73 -10.49 10.53 -15.11
N ARG A 74 -9.62 10.28 -16.08
CA ARG A 74 -8.47 9.38 -15.90
C ARG A 74 -7.49 9.89 -14.84
N LEU A 75 -7.27 11.19 -14.75
CA LEU A 75 -6.36 11.78 -13.76
C LEU A 75 -6.90 11.65 -12.34
N VAL A 76 -8.22 11.81 -12.15
CA VAL A 76 -8.86 11.71 -10.82
C VAL A 76 -9.06 10.26 -10.39
N THR A 77 -9.36 9.34 -11.32
CA THR A 77 -9.62 7.94 -10.99
C THR A 77 -8.35 7.09 -10.86
N LYS A 78 -7.26 7.44 -11.56
CA LYS A 78 -5.99 6.71 -11.45
C LYS A 78 -5.47 6.51 -10.02
N PRO A 79 -5.52 7.51 -9.11
CA PRO A 79 -5.08 7.30 -7.73
C PRO A 79 -5.99 6.39 -6.89
N LEU A 80 -7.23 6.12 -7.32
CA LEU A 80 -8.19 5.37 -6.51
C LEU A 80 -7.81 3.90 -6.32
N TRP A 81 -7.18 3.26 -7.31
CA TRP A 81 -6.70 1.89 -7.18
C TRP A 81 -5.67 1.76 -6.03
N PHE A 82 -4.77 2.75 -5.94
CA PHE A 82 -3.77 2.82 -4.89
C PHE A 82 -4.42 2.92 -3.50
N LEU A 83 -5.45 3.77 -3.37
CA LEU A 83 -6.21 3.90 -2.14
C LEU A 83 -6.88 2.58 -1.75
N GLY A 84 -7.47 1.86 -2.73
CA GLY A 84 -8.08 0.54 -2.51
C GLY A 84 -7.07 -0.46 -1.93
N VAL A 85 -5.90 -0.60 -2.55
CA VAL A 85 -4.83 -1.48 -2.05
C VAL A 85 -4.38 -1.05 -0.64
N TYR A 86 -4.20 0.25 -0.41
CA TYR A 86 -3.79 0.75 0.90
C TYR A 86 -4.83 0.46 1.99
N LEU A 87 -6.12 0.54 1.68
CA LEU A 87 -7.21 0.21 2.62
C LEU A 87 -7.18 -1.28 2.98
N VAL A 88 -6.99 -2.17 1.98
CA VAL A 88 -6.87 -3.62 2.21
C VAL A 88 -5.68 -3.91 3.14
N ILE A 89 -4.51 -3.36 2.84
CA ILE A 89 -3.30 -3.54 3.66
C ILE A 89 -3.49 -2.96 5.06
N THR A 90 -4.14 -1.81 5.19
CA THR A 90 -4.49 -1.23 6.50
C THR A 90 -5.39 -2.16 7.30
N ALA A 91 -6.39 -2.77 6.68
CA ALA A 91 -7.26 -3.76 7.33
C ALA A 91 -6.48 -5.02 7.77
N MET A 92 -5.46 -5.42 6.99
CA MET A 92 -4.57 -6.54 7.29
C MET A 92 -3.52 -6.25 8.38
N THR A 93 -3.43 -5.02 8.90
CA THR A 93 -2.41 -4.62 9.88
C THR A 93 -2.27 -5.59 11.07
N PRO A 94 -3.32 -6.13 11.71
CA PRO A 94 -3.16 -7.08 12.80
C PRO A 94 -2.42 -8.35 12.38
N LEU A 95 -2.67 -8.85 11.17
CA LEU A 95 -1.98 -10.00 10.60
C LEU A 95 -0.50 -9.68 10.35
N LEU A 96 -0.23 -8.54 9.72
CA LEU A 96 1.12 -8.07 9.43
C LEU A 96 1.94 -7.90 10.73
N VAL A 97 1.34 -7.30 11.76
CA VAL A 97 2.01 -7.12 13.06
C VAL A 97 2.26 -8.48 13.74
N ARG A 98 1.31 -9.43 13.70
CA ARG A 98 1.54 -10.79 14.22
C ARG A 98 2.69 -11.49 13.50
N LEU A 99 2.75 -11.35 12.18
CA LEU A 99 3.84 -11.91 11.38
C LEU A 99 5.17 -11.26 11.77
N GLN A 100 5.17 -9.93 11.92
CA GLN A 100 6.33 -9.16 12.37
C GLN A 100 6.84 -9.59 13.74
N THR A 101 5.95 -9.84 14.70
CA THR A 101 6.35 -10.27 16.05
C THR A 101 6.93 -11.69 16.08
N ARG A 102 6.46 -12.57 15.17
CA ARG A 102 6.93 -13.96 15.09
C ARG A 102 8.21 -14.12 14.28
N LEU A 103 8.30 -13.48 13.13
CA LEU A 103 9.38 -13.68 12.16
C LEU A 103 10.39 -12.52 12.10
N GLY A 104 10.09 -11.40 12.75
CA GLY A 104 10.97 -10.24 12.70
C GLY A 104 11.12 -9.69 11.28
N ILE A 105 12.36 -9.44 10.85
CA ILE A 105 12.66 -8.95 9.51
C ILE A 105 12.30 -9.95 8.41
N TRP A 106 12.28 -11.26 8.71
CA TRP A 106 11.90 -12.31 7.79
C TRP A 106 10.41 -12.34 7.45
N ALA A 107 9.60 -11.51 8.13
CA ALA A 107 8.17 -11.36 7.85
C ALA A 107 7.88 -10.85 6.42
N VAL A 108 8.86 -10.27 5.75
CA VAL A 108 8.77 -9.85 4.34
C VAL A 108 8.75 -11.06 3.39
N VAL A 109 9.46 -12.15 3.74
CA VAL A 109 9.67 -13.31 2.86
C VAL A 109 8.38 -13.98 2.41
N PRO A 110 7.38 -14.27 3.27
CA PRO A 110 6.13 -14.88 2.83
C PRO A 110 5.41 -14.06 1.75
N TRP A 111 5.44 -12.74 1.86
CA TRP A 111 4.79 -11.85 0.89
C TRP A 111 5.55 -11.81 -0.44
N ALA A 112 6.89 -11.77 -0.39
CA ALA A 112 7.73 -11.84 -1.58
C ALA A 112 7.56 -13.18 -2.30
N VAL A 113 7.54 -14.30 -1.57
CA VAL A 113 7.30 -15.63 -2.14
C VAL A 113 5.91 -15.71 -2.76
N ALA A 114 4.87 -15.19 -2.09
CA ALA A 114 3.52 -15.16 -2.63
C ALA A 114 3.44 -14.33 -3.92
N ALA A 115 4.12 -13.18 -3.97
CA ALA A 115 4.17 -12.35 -5.18
C ALA A 115 4.84 -13.09 -6.35
N VAL A 116 6.00 -13.71 -6.12
CA VAL A 116 6.70 -14.51 -7.13
C VAL A 116 5.86 -15.71 -7.58
N ALA A 117 5.22 -16.41 -6.65
CA ALA A 117 4.36 -17.54 -6.98
C ALA A 117 3.19 -17.14 -7.89
N VAL A 118 2.54 -15.99 -7.60
CA VAL A 118 1.48 -15.45 -8.45
C VAL A 118 2.03 -15.07 -9.83
N ASP A 119 3.21 -14.47 -9.92
CA ASP A 119 3.81 -14.12 -11.21
C ASP A 119 4.10 -15.39 -12.04
N VAL A 120 4.64 -16.44 -11.43
CA VAL A 120 4.91 -17.72 -12.11
C VAL A 120 3.62 -18.37 -12.60
N LEU A 121 2.56 -18.38 -11.78
CA LEU A 121 1.25 -18.93 -12.17
C LEU A 121 0.62 -18.12 -13.31
N ARG A 122 0.79 -16.80 -13.30
CA ARG A 122 0.26 -15.90 -14.32
C ARG A 122 0.93 -16.08 -15.69
N PHE A 123 2.20 -16.51 -15.74
CA PHE A 123 2.85 -16.83 -17.02
C PHE A 123 2.16 -17.97 -17.76
N ASN A 124 1.48 -18.88 -17.04
CA ASN A 124 0.75 -20.01 -17.61
C ASN A 124 -0.72 -19.67 -17.92
N ASP A 125 -1.36 -18.83 -17.09
CA ASP A 125 -2.78 -18.45 -17.21
C ASP A 125 -2.91 -16.92 -17.21
N HIS A 126 -3.49 -16.35 -18.26
CA HIS A 126 -3.68 -14.91 -18.43
C HIS A 126 -4.82 -14.35 -17.54
N ASP A 127 -4.97 -14.86 -16.31
CA ASP A 127 -6.05 -14.50 -15.41
C ASP A 127 -5.81 -13.13 -14.75
N THR A 128 -6.71 -12.19 -15.03
CA THR A 128 -6.65 -10.81 -14.50
C THR A 128 -6.90 -10.72 -13.00
N ALA A 129 -7.62 -11.68 -12.40
CA ALA A 129 -7.88 -11.72 -10.97
C ALA A 129 -6.58 -11.99 -10.18
N LEU A 130 -5.74 -12.91 -10.67
CA LEU A 130 -4.42 -13.19 -10.09
C LEU A 130 -3.51 -11.96 -10.13
N ALA A 131 -3.59 -11.16 -11.20
CA ALA A 131 -2.82 -9.92 -11.30
C ALA A 131 -3.14 -8.93 -10.17
N SER A 132 -4.41 -8.83 -9.79
CA SER A 132 -4.86 -7.93 -8.71
C SER A 132 -4.37 -8.38 -7.34
N LEU A 133 -4.27 -9.69 -7.10
CA LEU A 133 -3.70 -10.24 -5.86
C LEU A 133 -2.21 -9.95 -5.74
N ASN A 134 -1.46 -9.97 -6.85
CA ASN A 134 -0.04 -9.65 -6.83
C ASN A 134 0.24 -8.23 -6.32
N PHE A 135 -0.60 -7.26 -6.69
CA PHE A 135 -0.50 -5.91 -6.13
C PHE A 135 -0.56 -5.92 -4.59
N VAL A 136 -1.50 -6.68 -4.01
CA VAL A 136 -1.63 -6.75 -2.55
C VAL A 136 -0.37 -7.34 -1.93
N PHE A 137 0.20 -8.40 -2.49
CA PHE A 137 1.40 -9.05 -1.95
C PHE A 137 2.64 -8.17 -2.02
N VAL A 138 2.88 -7.53 -3.16
CA VAL A 138 4.01 -6.60 -3.33
C VAL A 138 3.93 -5.43 -2.35
N TRP A 139 2.76 -4.80 -2.22
CA TRP A 139 2.58 -3.67 -1.31
C TRP A 139 2.56 -4.09 0.15
N ALA A 140 2.09 -5.31 0.47
CA ALA A 140 2.21 -5.88 1.82
C ALA A 140 3.67 -6.13 2.20
N ALA A 141 4.50 -6.60 1.26
CA ALA A 141 5.94 -6.74 1.48
C ALA A 141 6.60 -5.41 1.84
N LEU A 142 6.33 -4.35 1.08
CA LEU A 142 6.84 -3.00 1.35
C LEU A 142 6.35 -2.46 2.70
N THR A 143 5.08 -2.69 3.03
CA THR A 143 4.51 -2.34 4.33
C THR A 143 5.22 -3.06 5.46
N GLN A 144 5.56 -4.34 5.27
CA GLN A 144 6.28 -5.16 6.24
C GLN A 144 7.71 -4.65 6.47
N VAL A 145 8.38 -4.17 5.42
CA VAL A 145 9.68 -3.47 5.55
C VAL A 145 9.52 -2.25 6.47
N GLY A 146 8.48 -1.44 6.26
CA GLY A 146 8.18 -0.29 7.11
C GLY A 146 7.92 -0.65 8.57
N MET A 147 7.21 -1.76 8.83
CA MET A 147 7.00 -2.26 10.20
C MET A 147 8.29 -2.73 10.88
N SER A 148 9.31 -3.07 10.10
CA SER A 148 10.64 -3.48 10.59
C SER A 148 11.57 -2.29 10.85
N TRP A 149 11.12 -1.05 10.63
CA TRP A 149 11.97 0.14 10.63
C TRP A 149 12.81 0.29 11.90
N ASP A 150 12.19 0.17 13.07
CA ASP A 150 12.90 0.30 14.35
C ASP A 150 14.05 -0.72 14.49
N ARG A 151 13.83 -1.94 14.01
CA ARG A 151 14.84 -3.02 14.04
C ARG A 151 15.93 -2.79 12.99
N LEU A 152 15.58 -2.23 11.86
CA LEU A 152 16.52 -1.88 10.81
C LEU A 152 17.44 -0.75 11.27
N VAL A 153 16.89 0.30 11.87
CA VAL A 153 17.67 1.44 12.37
C VAL A 153 18.54 1.03 13.56
N ALA A 154 18.04 0.19 14.46
CA ALA A 154 18.82 -0.31 15.59
C ALA A 154 20.01 -1.20 15.16
N ASN A 155 19.96 -1.82 13.99
CA ASN A 155 20.97 -2.73 13.45
C ASN A 155 21.69 -2.11 12.25
N ARG A 156 22.24 -0.91 12.45
CA ARG A 156 22.83 -0.04 11.40
C ARG A 156 23.90 -0.73 10.54
N ASP A 157 24.61 -1.70 11.10
CA ASP A 157 25.67 -2.42 10.40
C ASP A 157 25.17 -3.34 9.28
N ARG A 158 23.86 -3.64 9.26
CA ARG A 158 23.23 -4.50 8.22
C ARG A 158 22.62 -3.73 7.06
N TRP A 159 22.63 -2.41 7.07
CA TRP A 159 22.09 -1.60 5.97
C TRP A 159 22.74 -1.90 4.63
N TRP A 160 24.05 -2.15 4.63
CA TRP A 160 24.80 -2.46 3.42
C TRP A 160 24.37 -3.77 2.78
N MET A 161 23.95 -4.76 3.57
CA MET A 161 23.42 -6.03 3.03
C MET A 161 22.06 -5.84 2.37
N LEU A 162 21.20 -4.98 2.92
CA LEU A 162 19.89 -4.68 2.33
C LEU A 162 20.03 -3.81 1.07
N ALA A 163 20.93 -2.84 1.09
CA ALA A 163 21.23 -2.01 -0.07
C ALA A 163 21.87 -2.85 -1.20
N GLY A 164 22.86 -3.69 -0.87
CA GLY A 164 23.50 -4.59 -1.84
C GLY A 164 22.53 -5.63 -2.39
N GLY A 165 21.69 -6.23 -1.55
CA GLY A 165 20.65 -7.18 -1.98
C GLY A 165 19.60 -6.51 -2.87
N GLY A 166 19.19 -5.28 -2.56
CA GLY A 166 18.28 -4.50 -3.39
C GLY A 166 18.87 -4.15 -4.76
N TYR A 167 20.14 -3.79 -4.81
CA TYR A 167 20.87 -3.52 -6.06
C TYR A 167 20.96 -4.76 -6.94
N LEU A 168 21.33 -5.91 -6.36
CA LEU A 168 21.40 -7.18 -7.08
C LEU A 168 20.02 -7.65 -7.59
N ALA A 169 18.96 -7.43 -6.80
CA ALA A 169 17.60 -7.79 -7.20
C ALA A 169 17.05 -6.92 -8.34
N LEU A 170 17.56 -5.70 -8.50
CA LEU A 170 17.18 -4.79 -9.59
C LEU A 170 17.98 -5.03 -10.88
N GLY A 171 18.96 -5.96 -10.87
CA GLY A 171 19.73 -6.30 -12.05
C GLY A 171 20.64 -5.17 -12.56
N LEU A 172 21.03 -4.24 -11.66
CA LEU A 172 21.94 -3.12 -11.94
C LEU A 172 23.34 -3.41 -11.46
#